data_39f80ab41da3616629f61ad63d0a4016
#
_entry.id   39f80ab41da3616629f61ad63d0a4016
#
_cell.length_a   1.000
_cell.length_b   1.000
_cell.length_c   1.000
_cell.angle_alpha   90.00
_cell.angle_beta   90.00
_cell.angle_gamma   90.00
#
_symmetry.space_group_name_H-M   'P 1'
#
loop_
_entity.id
_entity.type
_entity.pdbx_description
1 polymer ?
#
loop_
_entity_poly.entity_id
_entity_poly.type
_entity_poly.pdbx_seq_one_letter_code
_entity_poly.pdbx_strand_id
1 'polypeptide(L)'
;MDNYIIIHGSFGSKDESWFPWLKSELEKNNRDVSVPQMPIGVGNQNFENWSKVLNELNIDENTTIIAHSIAPIFVCKYLITNNIKVKKLVFVCGFNNYLGMDSEYDAVNEPMYIDNFEDIKKYCNNIICYYSDNDPYVKYEVEKSFADAIASEQYVIKNGGHINAESGYTKFEKILKSL
;
A
#
# COMPACT_ATOMS: atom_id res chain seq x y z
N MET A 1 4.24 11.25 -18.56
CA MET A 1 3.01 11.79 -17.89
C MET A 1 2.90 11.07 -16.56
N ASP A 2 2.61 11.79 -15.48
CA ASP A 2 2.51 11.16 -14.15
C ASP A 2 1.35 10.17 -14.13
N ASN A 3 1.61 8.94 -13.73
CA ASN A 3 0.61 7.89 -13.56
C ASN A 3 0.52 7.46 -12.10
N TYR A 4 -0.65 7.01 -11.70
CA TYR A 4 -0.97 6.64 -10.33
C TYR A 4 -1.51 5.21 -10.29
N ILE A 5 -1.04 4.44 -9.31
CA ILE A 5 -1.52 3.07 -9.07
C ILE A 5 -1.98 2.98 -7.62
N ILE A 6 -3.23 2.56 -7.39
CA ILE A 6 -3.80 2.37 -6.06
C ILE A 6 -4.02 0.88 -5.83
N ILE A 7 -3.44 0.33 -4.74
CA ILE A 7 -3.43 -1.11 -4.46
C ILE A 7 -4.08 -1.36 -3.10
N HIS A 8 -5.13 -2.19 -3.09
CA HIS A 8 -5.86 -2.61 -1.89
C HIS A 8 -5.10 -3.67 -1.07
N GLY A 9 -5.53 -3.92 0.17
CA GLY A 9 -4.97 -4.91 1.07
C GLY A 9 -5.52 -6.32 0.91
N SER A 10 -5.24 -7.18 1.91
CA SER A 10 -5.71 -8.56 1.98
C SER A 10 -7.23 -8.64 1.94
N PHE A 11 -7.75 -9.62 1.19
CA PHE A 11 -9.19 -9.85 0.99
C PHE A 11 -9.97 -8.64 0.49
N GLY A 12 -9.27 -7.58 0.06
CA GLY A 12 -9.85 -6.31 -0.33
C GLY A 12 -10.42 -6.25 -1.74
N SER A 13 -11.00 -5.12 -2.07
CA SER A 13 -11.55 -4.81 -3.40
C SER A 13 -11.07 -3.44 -3.88
N LYS A 14 -10.87 -3.31 -5.19
CA LYS A 14 -10.59 -2.03 -5.84
C LYS A 14 -11.73 -1.00 -5.69
N ASP A 15 -12.93 -1.47 -5.39
CA ASP A 15 -14.16 -0.68 -5.33
C ASP A 15 -14.57 -0.31 -3.88
N GLU A 16 -13.70 -0.53 -2.90
CA GLU A 16 -13.97 -0.26 -1.48
C GLU A 16 -13.15 0.91 -0.92
N SER A 17 -13.45 1.26 0.35
CA SER A 17 -12.73 2.29 1.11
C SER A 17 -12.64 3.61 0.36
N TRP A 18 -11.55 4.31 0.45
CA TRP A 18 -11.28 5.60 -0.20
C TRP A 18 -10.73 5.47 -1.64
N PHE A 19 -10.53 4.25 -2.16
CA PHE A 19 -9.89 4.04 -3.47
C PHE A 19 -10.69 4.62 -4.63
N PRO A 20 -12.02 4.37 -4.78
CA PRO A 20 -12.81 4.96 -5.86
C PRO A 20 -12.88 6.49 -5.79
N TRP A 21 -12.97 7.02 -4.57
CA TRP A 21 -12.97 8.46 -4.36
C TRP A 21 -11.62 9.07 -4.78
N LEU A 22 -10.48 8.49 -4.34
CA LEU A 22 -9.16 9.00 -4.69
C LEU A 22 -8.91 8.93 -6.19
N LYS A 23 -9.30 7.83 -6.84
CA LYS A 23 -9.26 7.71 -8.30
C LYS A 23 -10.00 8.87 -8.96
N SER A 24 -11.25 9.11 -8.57
CA SER A 24 -12.07 10.20 -9.13
C SER A 24 -11.42 11.58 -8.92
N GLU A 25 -10.84 11.86 -7.75
CA GLU A 25 -10.18 13.14 -7.49
C GLU A 25 -8.92 13.35 -8.37
N LEU A 26 -8.14 12.29 -8.58
CA LEU A 26 -6.96 12.36 -9.43
C LEU A 26 -7.34 12.53 -10.92
N GLU A 27 -8.32 11.78 -11.40
CA GLU A 27 -8.83 11.87 -12.79
C GLU A 27 -9.41 13.25 -13.13
N LYS A 28 -10.07 13.93 -12.18
CA LYS A 28 -10.51 15.33 -12.35
C LYS A 28 -9.36 16.29 -12.66
N ASN A 29 -8.15 15.94 -12.25
CA ASN A 29 -6.93 16.71 -12.52
C ASN A 29 -6.13 16.16 -13.71
N ASN A 30 -6.78 15.41 -14.62
CA ASN A 30 -6.20 14.79 -15.81
C ASN A 30 -5.01 13.87 -15.49
N ARG A 31 -5.04 13.16 -14.35
CA ARG A 31 -4.05 12.15 -13.99
C ARG A 31 -4.49 10.78 -14.53
N ASP A 32 -3.51 9.99 -14.99
CA ASP A 32 -3.75 8.59 -15.34
C ASP A 32 -3.75 7.73 -14.08
N VAL A 33 -4.83 6.98 -13.81
CA VAL A 33 -5.02 6.26 -12.55
C VAL A 33 -5.48 4.84 -12.78
N SER A 34 -4.69 3.89 -12.34
CA SER A 34 -5.04 2.46 -12.31
C SER A 34 -5.37 2.02 -10.89
N VAL A 35 -6.47 1.28 -10.74
CA VAL A 35 -6.84 0.61 -9.48
C VAL A 35 -7.09 -0.86 -9.80
N PRO A 36 -6.06 -1.69 -9.86
CA PRO A 36 -6.22 -3.09 -10.23
C PRO A 36 -6.94 -3.88 -9.12
N GLN A 37 -7.75 -4.87 -9.52
CA GLN A 37 -8.22 -5.90 -8.59
C GLN A 37 -7.12 -6.92 -8.40
N MET A 38 -6.56 -6.96 -7.21
CA MET A 38 -5.58 -7.97 -6.86
C MET A 38 -6.27 -9.31 -6.57
N PRO A 39 -5.67 -10.46 -6.96
CA PRO A 39 -6.17 -11.78 -6.56
C PRO A 39 -6.25 -11.92 -5.04
N ILE A 40 -7.37 -12.40 -4.52
CA ILE A 40 -7.64 -12.52 -3.08
C ILE A 40 -7.89 -13.97 -2.66
N GLY A 41 -7.75 -14.23 -1.37
CA GLY A 41 -8.01 -15.52 -0.74
C GLY A 41 -6.84 -16.50 -0.79
N VAL A 42 -6.96 -17.54 0.02
CA VAL A 42 -5.91 -18.56 0.17
C VAL A 42 -5.61 -19.23 -1.19
N GLY A 43 -4.32 -19.35 -1.50
CA GLY A 43 -3.83 -19.89 -2.78
C GLY A 43 -3.78 -18.89 -3.94
N ASN A 44 -4.57 -17.82 -3.90
CA ASN A 44 -4.59 -16.79 -4.94
C ASN A 44 -3.82 -15.53 -4.53
N GLN A 45 -3.98 -15.08 -3.28
CA GLN A 45 -3.25 -13.94 -2.73
C GLN A 45 -1.84 -14.38 -2.38
N ASN A 46 -0.91 -14.10 -3.26
CA ASN A 46 0.52 -14.35 -3.06
C ASN A 46 1.33 -13.43 -3.96
N PHE A 47 2.64 -13.36 -3.69
CA PHE A 47 3.57 -12.47 -4.39
C PHE A 47 3.57 -12.70 -5.91
N GLU A 48 3.57 -13.95 -6.37
CA GLU A 48 3.64 -14.27 -7.80
C GLU A 48 2.39 -13.77 -8.55
N ASN A 49 1.20 -14.06 -8.02
CA ASN A 49 -0.05 -13.68 -8.68
C ASN A 49 -0.27 -12.17 -8.66
N TRP A 50 0.10 -11.50 -7.57
CA TRP A 50 0.05 -10.04 -7.50
C TRP A 50 1.06 -9.39 -8.44
N SER A 51 2.25 -9.97 -8.57
CA SER A 51 3.26 -9.50 -9.53
C SER A 51 2.78 -9.59 -10.98
N LYS A 52 2.04 -10.65 -11.35
CA LYS A 52 1.45 -10.77 -12.69
C LYS A 52 0.51 -9.60 -12.99
N VAL A 53 -0.27 -9.14 -12.02
CA VAL A 53 -1.16 -7.98 -12.19
C VAL A 53 -0.36 -6.70 -12.43
N LEU A 54 0.70 -6.47 -11.64
CA LEU A 54 1.52 -5.27 -11.82
C LEU A 54 2.35 -5.29 -13.12
N ASN A 55 2.71 -6.48 -13.61
CA ASN A 55 3.44 -6.62 -14.89
C ASN A 55 2.61 -6.15 -16.11
N GLU A 56 1.29 -6.08 -15.99
CA GLU A 56 0.40 -5.55 -17.04
C GLU A 56 0.32 -4.02 -17.02
N LEU A 57 0.88 -3.36 -16.00
CA LEU A 57 0.85 -1.92 -15.84
C LEU A 57 2.19 -1.30 -16.26
N ASN A 58 2.13 -0.06 -16.75
CA ASN A 58 3.35 0.71 -17.00
C ASN A 58 3.85 1.32 -15.70
N ILE A 59 4.96 0.81 -15.15
CA ILE A 59 5.56 1.29 -13.91
C ILE A 59 6.97 1.81 -14.22
N ASP A 60 7.19 3.10 -14.02
CA ASP A 60 8.43 3.79 -14.32
C ASP A 60 8.72 4.92 -13.31
N GLU A 61 9.76 5.72 -13.58
CA GLU A 61 10.20 6.83 -12.73
C GLU A 61 9.16 7.98 -12.60
N ASN A 62 8.06 7.96 -13.36
CA ASN A 62 6.94 8.91 -13.24
C ASN A 62 5.78 8.35 -12.43
N THR A 63 5.84 7.09 -12.03
CA THR A 63 4.76 6.38 -11.33
C THR A 63 4.73 6.77 -9.85
N THR A 64 3.54 7.08 -9.36
CA THR A 64 3.22 7.17 -7.92
C THR A 64 2.37 5.96 -7.54
N ILE A 65 2.83 5.17 -6.56
CA ILE A 65 2.08 4.01 -6.06
C ILE A 65 1.53 4.33 -4.67
N ILE A 66 0.23 4.14 -4.51
CA ILE A 66 -0.50 4.26 -3.25
C ILE A 66 -0.92 2.85 -2.83
N ALA A 67 -0.51 2.40 -1.67
CA ALA A 67 -0.75 1.03 -1.23
C ALA A 67 -1.27 0.97 0.21
N HIS A 68 -2.22 0.06 0.47
CA HIS A 68 -2.90 -0.07 1.76
C HIS A 68 -2.66 -1.45 2.39
N SER A 69 -2.48 -1.50 3.71
CA SER A 69 -2.41 -2.71 4.53
C SER A 69 -1.19 -3.59 4.19
N ILE A 70 -1.36 -4.78 3.62
CA ILE A 70 -0.25 -5.66 3.17
C ILE A 70 0.39 -5.17 1.86
N ALA A 71 -0.31 -4.38 1.06
CA ALA A 71 0.19 -3.95 -0.24
C ALA A 71 1.49 -3.11 -0.17
N PRO A 72 1.77 -2.27 0.83
CA PRO A 72 3.07 -1.62 1.02
C PRO A 72 4.26 -2.56 0.96
N ILE A 73 4.25 -3.65 1.72
CA ILE A 73 5.39 -4.58 1.72
C ILE A 73 5.46 -5.38 0.42
N PHE A 74 4.32 -5.74 -0.18
CA PHE A 74 4.29 -6.32 -1.52
C PHE A 74 4.95 -5.39 -2.55
N VAL A 75 4.62 -4.10 -2.54
CA VAL A 75 5.21 -3.09 -3.44
C VAL A 75 6.71 -2.99 -3.22
N CYS A 76 7.18 -2.93 -1.98
CA CYS A 76 8.61 -2.94 -1.67
C CYS A 76 9.29 -4.16 -2.30
N LYS A 77 8.77 -5.36 -2.04
CA LYS A 77 9.30 -6.62 -2.59
C LYS A 77 9.31 -6.62 -4.12
N TYR A 78 8.21 -6.16 -4.74
CA TYR A 78 8.07 -6.11 -6.19
C TYR A 78 9.11 -5.18 -6.85
N LEU A 79 9.22 -3.95 -6.36
CA LEU A 79 10.14 -2.95 -6.91
C LEU A 79 11.61 -3.36 -6.72
N ILE A 80 11.97 -3.91 -5.56
CA ILE A 80 13.31 -4.40 -5.26
C ILE A 80 13.65 -5.60 -6.17
N THR A 81 12.76 -6.58 -6.26
CA THR A 81 12.99 -7.79 -7.06
C THR A 81 13.16 -7.49 -8.55
N ASN A 82 12.39 -6.54 -9.08
CA ASN A 82 12.40 -6.20 -10.49
C ASN A 82 13.33 -5.01 -10.83
N ASN A 83 14.03 -4.44 -9.85
CA ASN A 83 14.93 -3.29 -10.02
C ASN A 83 14.22 -2.08 -10.66
N ILE A 84 12.98 -1.78 -10.24
CA ILE A 84 12.16 -0.70 -10.78
C ILE A 84 12.20 0.51 -9.87
N LYS A 85 12.54 1.68 -10.42
CA LYS A 85 12.46 2.96 -9.72
C LYS A 85 11.12 3.65 -9.99
N VAL A 86 10.60 4.32 -8.96
CA VAL A 86 9.35 5.07 -9.06
C VAL A 86 9.49 6.47 -8.45
N LYS A 87 8.57 7.36 -8.83
CA LYS A 87 8.56 8.77 -8.40
C LYS A 87 8.26 8.93 -6.91
N LYS A 88 7.22 8.21 -6.44
CA LYS A 88 6.70 8.37 -5.08
C LYS A 88 5.98 7.10 -4.61
N LEU A 89 6.11 6.82 -3.33
CA LEU A 89 5.33 5.80 -2.63
C LEU A 89 4.51 6.45 -1.51
N VAL A 90 3.24 6.11 -1.43
CA VAL A 90 2.36 6.51 -0.34
C VAL A 90 1.76 5.27 0.28
N PHE A 91 2.16 4.94 1.48
CA PHE A 91 1.78 3.74 2.20
C PHE A 91 0.80 4.06 3.33
N VAL A 92 -0.26 3.30 3.43
CA VAL A 92 -1.30 3.46 4.44
C VAL A 92 -1.43 2.15 5.23
N CYS A 93 -1.25 2.21 6.54
CA CYS A 93 -1.29 1.07 7.47
C CYS A 93 -0.37 -0.08 7.05
N GLY A 94 0.87 0.25 6.61
CA GLY A 94 1.85 -0.72 6.13
C GLY A 94 2.57 -1.47 7.25
N PHE A 95 2.93 -2.73 6.99
CA PHE A 95 3.66 -3.58 7.92
C PHE A 95 4.48 -4.66 7.18
N ASN A 96 5.42 -5.28 7.90
CA ASN A 96 6.23 -6.40 7.43
C ASN A 96 6.44 -7.42 8.56
N ASN A 97 5.37 -7.79 9.23
CA ASN A 97 5.44 -8.69 10.38
C ASN A 97 4.26 -9.66 10.39
N TYR A 98 4.50 -10.85 10.91
CA TYR A 98 3.43 -11.77 11.30
C TYR A 98 2.56 -11.10 12.37
N LEU A 99 1.26 -11.04 12.15
CA LEU A 99 0.33 -10.33 13.04
C LEU A 99 -0.31 -11.24 14.09
N GLY A 100 -0.41 -12.54 13.82
CA GLY A 100 -1.01 -13.52 14.73
C GLY A 100 -2.50 -13.31 14.93
N MET A 101 -3.20 -12.79 13.93
CA MET A 101 -4.64 -12.51 14.00
C MET A 101 -5.46 -13.78 13.84
N ASP A 102 -5.34 -14.42 12.69
CA ASP A 102 -5.89 -15.73 12.40
C ASP A 102 -5.07 -16.42 11.30
N SER A 103 -5.24 -17.73 11.17
CA SER A 103 -4.43 -18.55 10.26
C SER A 103 -4.65 -18.22 8.79
N GLU A 104 -5.80 -17.68 8.40
CA GLU A 104 -6.09 -17.35 7.01
C GLU A 104 -5.40 -16.04 6.59
N TYR A 105 -5.50 -14.98 7.42
CA TYR A 105 -4.78 -13.73 7.20
C TYR A 105 -3.27 -13.94 7.19
N ASP A 106 -2.75 -14.70 8.15
CA ASP A 106 -1.33 -14.97 8.23
C ASP A 106 -0.82 -15.73 7.00
N ALA A 107 -1.57 -16.74 6.54
CA ALA A 107 -1.21 -17.54 5.38
C ALA A 107 -1.17 -16.74 4.06
N VAL A 108 -2.06 -15.75 3.87
CA VAL A 108 -2.07 -14.92 2.64
C VAL A 108 -1.07 -13.77 2.72
N ASN A 109 -0.68 -13.33 3.91
CA ASN A 109 0.27 -12.23 4.10
C ASN A 109 1.73 -12.71 4.07
N GLU A 110 2.03 -13.90 4.61
CA GLU A 110 3.39 -14.45 4.69
C GLU A 110 4.17 -14.40 3.36
N PRO A 111 3.59 -14.78 2.20
CA PRO A 111 4.30 -14.71 0.93
C PRO A 111 4.73 -13.31 0.49
N MET A 112 4.16 -12.25 1.09
CA MET A 112 4.47 -10.86 0.77
C MET A 112 5.70 -10.32 1.52
N TYR A 113 6.08 -10.92 2.65
CA TYR A 113 7.18 -10.41 3.49
C TYR A 113 8.54 -10.53 2.80
N ILE A 114 9.44 -9.63 3.20
CA ILE A 114 10.83 -9.57 2.70
C ILE A 114 11.74 -9.03 3.80
N ASP A 115 12.92 -9.63 3.97
CA ASP A 115 13.85 -9.30 5.07
C ASP A 115 14.47 -7.89 4.92
N ASN A 116 14.91 -7.51 3.73
CA ASN A 116 15.64 -6.27 3.50
C ASN A 116 14.76 -5.21 2.80
N PHE A 117 13.54 -4.98 3.33
CA PHE A 117 12.61 -4.04 2.70
C PHE A 117 13.08 -2.57 2.75
N GLU A 118 14.02 -2.22 3.64
CA GLU A 118 14.65 -0.90 3.69
C GLU A 118 15.41 -0.56 2.40
N ASP A 119 15.77 -1.56 1.63
CA ASP A 119 16.40 -1.40 0.31
C ASP A 119 15.48 -0.67 -0.68
N ILE A 120 14.18 -0.54 -0.38
CA ILE A 120 13.24 0.26 -1.18
C ILE A 120 13.72 1.71 -1.38
N LYS A 121 14.51 2.25 -0.45
CA LYS A 121 15.10 3.59 -0.56
C LYS A 121 16.04 3.76 -1.76
N LYS A 122 16.53 2.66 -2.35
CA LYS A 122 17.32 2.68 -3.58
C LYS A 122 16.44 2.89 -4.83
N TYR A 123 15.14 2.65 -4.70
CA TYR A 123 14.16 2.67 -5.79
C TYR A 123 13.17 3.83 -5.68
N CYS A 124 13.03 4.41 -4.49
CA CYS A 124 12.21 5.59 -4.28
C CYS A 124 12.74 6.40 -3.08
N ASN A 125 13.00 7.71 -3.30
CA ASN A 125 13.47 8.61 -2.24
C ASN A 125 12.32 9.37 -1.56
N ASN A 126 11.11 9.32 -2.13
CA ASN A 126 9.94 10.02 -1.62
C ASN A 126 8.89 9.01 -1.16
N ILE A 127 9.02 8.59 0.10
CA ILE A 127 8.16 7.56 0.70
C ILE A 127 7.40 8.20 1.87
N ILE A 128 6.07 8.26 1.76
CA ILE A 128 5.19 8.83 2.77
C ILE A 128 4.38 7.69 3.41
N CYS A 129 4.38 7.62 4.74
CA CYS A 129 3.61 6.64 5.47
C CYS A 129 2.51 7.29 6.31
N TYR A 130 1.29 6.80 6.17
CA TYR A 130 0.14 7.08 7.04
C TYR A 130 -0.17 5.85 7.87
N TYR A 131 -0.36 6.01 9.16
CA TYR A 131 -0.77 4.93 10.05
C TYR A 131 -1.56 5.48 11.25
N SER A 132 -2.17 4.60 12.03
CA SER A 132 -3.11 4.99 13.07
C SER A 132 -2.59 4.66 14.48
N ASP A 133 -3.05 5.42 15.47
CA ASP A 133 -2.75 5.13 16.87
C ASP A 133 -3.71 4.09 17.51
N ASN A 134 -4.70 3.60 16.77
CA ASN A 134 -5.71 2.66 17.25
C ASN A 134 -6.16 1.65 16.20
N ASP A 135 -5.27 1.24 15.30
CA ASP A 135 -5.58 0.21 14.30
C ASP A 135 -5.95 -1.12 14.99
N PRO A 136 -7.13 -1.71 14.70
CA PRO A 136 -7.55 -2.94 15.32
C PRO A 136 -6.83 -4.19 14.79
N TYR A 137 -6.16 -4.10 13.64
CA TYR A 137 -5.50 -5.21 12.96
C TYR A 137 -3.99 -5.18 13.13
N VAL A 138 -3.39 -4.01 12.95
CA VAL A 138 -1.93 -3.83 13.01
C VAL A 138 -1.59 -2.94 14.20
N LYS A 139 -0.81 -3.46 15.15
CA LYS A 139 -0.41 -2.69 16.32
C LYS A 139 0.38 -1.45 15.91
N TYR A 140 0.14 -0.34 16.60
CA TYR A 140 0.82 0.94 16.38
C TYR A 140 2.35 0.81 16.26
N GLU A 141 2.96 0.03 17.14
CA GLU A 141 4.42 -0.16 17.17
C GLU A 141 4.92 -0.87 15.91
N VAL A 142 4.11 -1.74 15.31
CA VAL A 142 4.45 -2.46 14.07
C VAL A 142 4.39 -1.52 12.88
N GLU A 143 3.31 -0.75 12.73
CA GLU A 143 3.18 0.27 11.68
C GLU A 143 4.25 1.34 11.81
N LYS A 144 4.48 1.82 13.03
CA LYS A 144 5.53 2.80 13.32
C LYS A 144 6.92 2.28 12.97
N SER A 145 7.25 1.06 13.35
CA SER A 145 8.55 0.44 13.03
C SER A 145 8.76 0.32 11.52
N PHE A 146 7.70 -0.08 10.78
CA PHE A 146 7.73 -0.12 9.33
C PHE A 146 7.99 1.27 8.73
N ALA A 147 7.26 2.29 9.19
CA ALA A 147 7.42 3.65 8.72
C ALA A 147 8.80 4.24 9.08
N ASP A 148 9.29 4.03 10.31
CA ASP A 148 10.60 4.49 10.77
C ASP A 148 11.74 3.91 9.90
N ALA A 149 11.59 2.70 9.40
CA ALA A 149 12.58 2.05 8.57
C ALA A 149 12.72 2.66 7.17
N ILE A 150 11.63 3.13 6.56
CA ILE A 150 11.62 3.50 5.12
C ILE A 150 11.10 4.90 4.80
N ALA A 151 10.24 5.49 5.63
CA ALA A 151 9.57 6.73 5.28
C ALA A 151 10.52 7.94 5.28
N SER A 152 10.38 8.79 4.28
CA SER A 152 10.92 10.15 4.28
C SER A 152 10.03 11.11 5.07
N GLU A 153 8.74 10.80 5.15
CA GLU A 153 7.73 11.57 5.86
C GLU A 153 6.65 10.62 6.43
N GLN A 154 6.17 10.87 7.65
CA GLN A 154 5.16 10.02 8.28
C GLN A 154 4.10 10.83 9.02
N TYR A 155 2.87 10.30 9.00
CA TYR A 155 1.69 10.91 9.61
C TYR A 155 0.91 9.90 10.45
N VAL A 156 0.78 10.18 11.74
CA VAL A 156 -0.10 9.42 12.63
C VAL A 156 -1.51 9.99 12.54
N ILE A 157 -2.46 9.14 12.22
CA ILE A 157 -3.89 9.48 12.18
C ILE A 157 -4.52 9.08 13.51
N LYS A 158 -4.89 10.10 14.30
CA LYS A 158 -5.49 9.87 15.60
C LYS A 158 -6.89 9.25 15.46
N ASN A 159 -7.11 8.13 16.15
CA ASN A 159 -8.34 7.35 16.09
C ASN A 159 -8.74 6.95 14.66
N GLY A 160 -7.76 6.66 13.79
CA GLY A 160 -7.99 6.36 12.38
C GLY A 160 -8.44 4.93 12.09
N GLY A 161 -8.40 4.03 13.08
CA GLY A 161 -8.61 2.61 12.84
C GLY A 161 -7.65 2.08 11.78
N HIS A 162 -8.09 1.18 10.92
CA HIS A 162 -7.28 0.69 9.78
C HIS A 162 -7.35 1.59 8.54
N ILE A 163 -7.81 2.82 8.69
CA ILE A 163 -8.00 3.82 7.63
C ILE A 163 -8.70 3.21 6.40
N ASN A 164 -9.74 2.43 6.65
CA ASN A 164 -10.57 1.74 5.66
C ASN A 164 -12.06 2.10 5.83
N ALA A 165 -12.95 1.51 5.00
CA ALA A 165 -14.39 1.79 5.06
C ALA A 165 -15.00 1.44 6.42
N GLU A 166 -14.57 0.37 7.08
CA GLU A 166 -15.04 -0.02 8.42
C GLU A 166 -14.73 1.04 9.47
N SER A 167 -13.60 1.72 9.30
CA SER A 167 -13.17 2.85 10.15
C SER A 167 -13.77 4.19 9.71
N GLY A 168 -14.71 4.19 8.73
CA GLY A 168 -15.38 5.38 8.22
C GLY A 168 -14.65 6.09 7.07
N TYR A 169 -13.56 5.53 6.54
CA TYR A 169 -12.81 6.14 5.45
C TYR A 169 -13.32 5.69 4.07
N THR A 170 -14.41 6.31 3.61
CA THR A 170 -14.82 6.30 2.19
C THR A 170 -14.17 7.45 1.39
N LYS A 171 -13.51 8.37 2.09
CA LYS A 171 -12.65 9.44 1.59
C LYS A 171 -11.47 9.62 2.53
N PHE A 172 -10.31 9.94 1.97
CA PHE A 172 -9.11 10.21 2.75
C PHE A 172 -8.42 11.48 2.24
N GLU A 173 -8.98 12.64 2.58
CA GLU A 173 -8.55 13.94 2.04
C GLU A 173 -7.09 14.31 2.33
N LYS A 174 -6.54 13.81 3.46
CA LYS A 174 -5.14 14.06 3.79
C LYS A 174 -4.16 13.49 2.77
N ILE A 175 -4.51 12.37 2.13
CA ILE A 175 -3.64 11.72 1.14
C ILE A 175 -3.43 12.59 -0.10
N LEU A 176 -4.45 13.38 -0.51
CA LEU A 176 -4.34 14.29 -1.66
C LEU A 176 -3.24 15.35 -1.49
N LYS A 177 -2.95 15.73 -0.24
CA LYS A 177 -1.89 16.72 0.04
C LYS A 177 -0.49 16.14 -0.16
N SER A 178 -0.39 14.82 -0.25
CA SER A 178 0.85 14.08 -0.47
C SER A 178 1.08 13.72 -1.94
N LEU A 179 0.12 13.96 -2.83
CA LEU A 179 0.14 13.60 -4.25
C LEU A 179 0.32 14.83 -5.14
#